data_dbf58b6abfd3d70293d1d49289b52de0
#
_entry.id   dbf58b6abfd3d70293d1d49289b52de0
#
_cell.length_a   1.000
_cell.length_b   1.000
_cell.length_c   1.000
_cell.angle_alpha   90.00
_cell.angle_beta   90.00
_cell.angle_gamma   90.00
#
_symmetry.space_group_name_H-M   'P 1'
#
loop_
_entity.id
_entity.type
_entity.pdbx_description
1 polymer ?
#
loop_
_entity_poly.entity_id
_entity_poly.type
_entity_poly.pdbx_seq_one_letter_code
_entity_poly.pdbx_strand_id
1 'polypeptide(L)'
;PKLTPTATFESNYIAAHILGMNKNPITCPAIPSVLYTLPRLSNIGVSVDEANTSEDYKVIDIPFGKQMVFEYKNETEAEMTIVLNNDKQLVGAAIYADDAPDLVNLLTFIVNQKLTAQDLNKMIFAFPGSSSGVIDQLKLAML
;
A
#
# COMPACT_ATOMS: atom_id res chain seq x y z
N PRO A 1 8.27 7.25 -11.34
CA PRO A 1 7.20 8.24 -11.55
C PRO A 1 7.71 9.66 -11.34
N LYS A 2 7.10 10.64 -12.02
CA LYS A 2 7.48 12.06 -11.91
C LYS A 2 6.79 12.70 -10.69
N LEU A 3 7.20 12.28 -9.49
CA LEU A 3 6.66 12.74 -8.22
C LEU A 3 7.73 13.43 -7.40
N THR A 4 7.37 14.50 -6.67
CA THR A 4 8.31 15.24 -5.81
C THR A 4 9.01 14.34 -4.78
N PRO A 5 8.33 13.44 -4.05
CA PRO A 5 9.00 12.54 -3.11
C PRO A 5 10.05 11.64 -3.78
N THR A 6 9.76 11.14 -4.98
CA THR A 6 10.71 10.32 -5.76
C THR A 6 11.93 11.13 -6.15
N ALA A 7 11.73 12.35 -6.69
CA ALA A 7 12.83 13.24 -7.06
C ALA A 7 13.71 13.59 -5.85
N THR A 8 13.11 13.83 -4.68
CA THR A 8 13.85 14.08 -3.43
C THR A 8 14.68 12.87 -3.02
N PHE A 9 14.10 11.67 -3.07
CA PHE A 9 14.79 10.42 -2.76
C PHE A 9 16.00 10.20 -3.70
N GLU A 10 15.81 10.35 -5.01
CA GLU A 10 16.85 10.20 -6.02
C GLU A 10 17.95 11.26 -5.88
N SER A 11 17.59 12.53 -5.64
CA SER A 11 18.58 13.62 -5.47
C SER A 11 19.45 13.43 -4.23
N ASN A 12 18.87 12.96 -3.12
CA ASN A 12 19.63 12.64 -1.92
C ASN A 12 20.62 11.50 -2.14
N TYR A 13 20.21 10.46 -2.89
CA TYR A 13 21.12 9.39 -3.27
C TYR A 13 22.27 9.90 -4.15
N ILE A 14 21.96 10.69 -5.18
CA ILE A 14 22.97 11.25 -6.10
C ILE A 14 23.97 12.13 -5.35
N ALA A 15 23.49 13.01 -4.47
CA ALA A 15 24.35 13.87 -3.65
C ALA A 15 25.31 13.04 -2.78
N ALA A 16 24.81 12.04 -2.07
CA ALA A 16 25.61 11.14 -1.25
C ALA A 16 26.63 10.33 -2.07
N HIS A 17 26.26 9.92 -3.27
CA HIS A 17 27.14 9.19 -4.19
C HIS A 17 28.29 10.06 -4.70
N ILE A 18 28.00 11.29 -5.14
CA ILE A 18 29.01 12.27 -5.60
C ILE A 18 30.01 12.62 -4.48
N LEU A 19 29.51 12.77 -3.24
CA LEU A 19 30.33 13.06 -2.07
C LEU A 19 31.12 11.83 -1.56
N GLY A 20 30.97 10.67 -2.19
CA GLY A 20 31.64 9.43 -1.78
C GLY A 20 31.11 8.82 -0.48
N MET A 21 29.97 9.32 0.04
CA MET A 21 29.31 8.82 1.26
C MET A 21 28.54 7.52 1.04
N ASN A 22 28.10 7.26 -0.20
CA ASN A 22 27.40 6.05 -0.58
C ASN A 22 27.91 5.55 -1.94
N LYS A 23 28.42 4.33 -1.95
CA LYS A 23 28.95 3.67 -3.18
C LYS A 23 28.05 2.53 -3.67
N ASN A 24 27.00 2.19 -2.95
CA ASN A 24 26.08 1.12 -3.34
C ASN A 24 25.17 1.57 -4.47
N PRO A 25 24.72 0.65 -5.34
CA PRO A 25 23.67 0.95 -6.31
C PRO A 25 22.40 1.44 -5.65
N ILE A 26 21.66 2.33 -6.34
CA ILE A 26 20.34 2.76 -5.86
C ILE A 26 19.38 1.58 -5.84
N THR A 27 18.65 1.43 -4.73
CA THR A 27 17.52 0.50 -4.62
C THR A 27 16.26 1.33 -4.45
N CYS A 28 15.39 1.28 -5.47
CA CYS A 28 14.13 2.02 -5.43
C CYS A 28 13.09 1.23 -4.60
N PRO A 29 12.50 1.83 -3.57
CA PRO A 29 11.37 1.23 -2.86
C PRO A 29 10.12 1.23 -3.74
N ALA A 30 9.07 0.48 -3.33
CA ALA A 30 7.75 0.65 -3.89
C ALA A 30 7.24 2.07 -3.59
N ILE A 31 6.77 2.77 -4.62
CA ILE A 31 6.42 4.18 -4.56
C ILE A 31 4.91 4.30 -4.60
N PRO A 32 4.26 4.87 -3.56
CA PRO A 32 2.83 5.12 -3.60
C PRO A 32 2.50 6.29 -4.52
N SER A 33 1.32 6.25 -5.10
CA SER A 33 0.74 7.37 -5.84
C SER A 33 -0.72 7.60 -5.48
N VAL A 34 -1.19 8.84 -5.63
CA VAL A 34 -2.54 9.26 -5.27
C VAL A 34 -3.13 10.11 -6.39
N LEU A 35 -4.35 9.76 -6.79
CA LEU A 35 -5.25 10.61 -7.56
C LEU A 35 -6.21 11.30 -6.59
N TYR A 36 -6.16 12.62 -6.54
CA TYR A 36 -6.99 13.45 -5.65
C TYR A 36 -8.38 13.74 -6.26
N THR A 37 -9.05 12.67 -6.65
CA THR A 37 -10.48 12.67 -6.98
C THR A 37 -11.34 12.68 -5.71
N LEU A 38 -12.66 12.60 -5.82
CA LEU A 38 -13.59 12.46 -4.71
C LEU A 38 -14.54 11.27 -5.02
N PRO A 39 -14.43 10.15 -4.32
CA PRO A 39 -13.37 9.75 -3.37
C PRO A 39 -11.98 9.65 -4.01
N ARG A 40 -10.94 9.58 -3.18
CA ARG A 40 -9.54 9.50 -3.64
C ARG A 40 -9.20 8.08 -4.05
N LEU A 41 -8.32 7.97 -5.05
CA LEU A 41 -7.77 6.68 -5.48
C LEU A 41 -6.25 6.70 -5.25
N SER A 42 -5.75 5.72 -4.53
CA SER A 42 -4.32 5.54 -4.34
C SER A 42 -3.87 4.14 -4.75
N ASN A 43 -2.61 4.01 -5.10
CA ASN A 43 -2.02 2.71 -5.42
C ASN A 43 -0.55 2.63 -5.00
N ILE A 44 -0.05 1.40 -4.86
CA ILE A 44 1.35 1.08 -4.55
C ILE A 44 1.72 -0.28 -5.12
N GLY A 45 2.97 -0.43 -5.54
CA GLY A 45 3.56 -1.71 -5.94
C GLY A 45 3.05 -2.22 -7.29
N VAL A 46 2.87 -3.53 -7.39
CA VAL A 46 2.39 -4.22 -8.60
C VAL A 46 0.95 -3.81 -8.89
N SER A 47 0.68 -3.39 -10.11
CA SER A 47 -0.68 -3.02 -10.53
C SER A 47 -1.56 -4.25 -10.72
N VAL A 48 -2.88 -4.06 -10.59
CA VAL A 48 -3.86 -5.12 -10.86
C VAL A 48 -3.75 -5.64 -12.30
N ASP A 49 -3.54 -4.74 -13.26
CA ASP A 49 -3.38 -5.11 -14.68
C ASP A 49 -2.15 -5.98 -14.89
N GLU A 50 -1.01 -5.63 -14.28
CA GLU A 50 0.21 -6.43 -14.32
C GLU A 50 0.00 -7.79 -13.65
N ALA A 51 -0.63 -7.82 -12.49
CA ALA A 51 -0.89 -9.05 -11.74
C ALA A 51 -1.77 -10.02 -12.52
N ASN A 52 -2.78 -9.53 -13.25
CA ASN A 52 -3.67 -10.35 -14.05
C ASN A 52 -2.99 -10.99 -15.28
N THR A 53 -1.77 -10.57 -15.62
CA THR A 53 -1.00 -11.16 -16.75
C THR A 53 0.00 -12.24 -16.32
N SER A 54 0.12 -12.52 -15.01
CA SER A 54 1.08 -13.47 -14.46
C SER A 54 0.44 -14.39 -13.44
N GLU A 55 0.82 -15.68 -13.46
CA GLU A 55 0.43 -16.67 -12.45
C GLU A 55 1.19 -16.52 -11.12
N ASP A 56 2.17 -15.61 -11.06
CA ASP A 56 2.95 -15.35 -9.85
C ASP A 56 2.21 -14.54 -8.80
N TYR A 57 1.05 -14.01 -9.16
CA TYR A 57 0.27 -13.12 -8.31
C TYR A 57 -1.16 -13.61 -8.10
N LYS A 58 -1.70 -13.26 -6.94
CA LYS A 58 -3.12 -13.41 -6.62
C LYS A 58 -3.73 -12.05 -6.36
N VAL A 59 -4.79 -11.72 -7.09
CA VAL A 59 -5.57 -10.49 -6.92
C VAL A 59 -6.78 -10.78 -6.02
N ILE A 60 -7.03 -9.93 -5.03
CA ILE A 60 -8.16 -10.07 -4.10
C ILE A 60 -8.83 -8.70 -3.92
N ASP A 61 -10.14 -8.65 -4.17
CA ASP A 61 -10.96 -7.48 -3.90
C ASP A 61 -11.51 -7.53 -2.47
N ILE A 62 -11.39 -6.42 -1.77
CA ILE A 62 -11.79 -6.27 -0.37
C ILE A 62 -12.74 -5.08 -0.24
N PRO A 63 -14.06 -5.29 -0.33
CA PRO A 63 -15.03 -4.24 -0.08
C PRO A 63 -15.10 -3.96 1.43
N PHE A 64 -14.67 -2.80 1.88
CA PHE A 64 -14.69 -2.45 3.30
C PHE A 64 -15.65 -1.30 3.65
N GLY A 65 -16.41 -0.79 2.68
CA GLY A 65 -17.39 0.28 2.90
C GLY A 65 -18.51 -0.07 3.89
N LYS A 66 -18.75 -1.36 4.16
CA LYS A 66 -19.70 -1.83 5.19
C LYS A 66 -19.11 -1.94 6.58
N GLN A 67 -17.82 -1.67 6.76
CA GLN A 67 -17.23 -1.59 8.08
C GLN A 67 -17.71 -0.31 8.79
N MET A 68 -17.93 -0.41 10.08
CA MET A 68 -18.49 0.66 10.92
C MET A 68 -17.86 2.04 10.67
N VAL A 69 -16.53 2.10 10.53
CA VAL A 69 -15.80 3.37 10.33
C VAL A 69 -16.11 4.02 9.00
N PHE A 70 -16.30 3.24 7.94
CA PHE A 70 -16.64 3.74 6.61
C PHE A 70 -18.15 4.00 6.46
N GLU A 71 -18.97 3.17 7.11
CA GLU A 71 -20.42 3.29 7.06
C GLU A 71 -20.91 4.61 7.67
N TYR A 72 -20.45 4.98 8.87
CA TYR A 72 -20.91 6.24 9.47
C TYR A 72 -20.24 7.49 8.89
N LYS A 73 -19.19 7.34 8.09
CA LYS A 73 -18.69 8.41 7.20
C LYS A 73 -19.47 8.51 5.88
N ASN A 74 -20.40 7.59 5.64
CA ASN A 74 -21.11 7.42 4.37
C ASN A 74 -20.18 7.09 3.18
N GLU A 75 -19.10 6.37 3.43
CA GLU A 75 -18.15 5.87 2.43
C GLU A 75 -18.49 4.41 2.07
N THR A 76 -19.74 4.14 1.70
CA THR A 76 -20.24 2.77 1.45
C THR A 76 -19.58 2.08 0.27
N GLU A 77 -18.99 2.84 -0.65
CA GLU A 77 -18.28 2.38 -1.84
C GLU A 77 -16.76 2.20 -1.60
N ALA A 78 -16.30 2.39 -0.35
CA ALA A 78 -14.88 2.23 -0.04
C ALA A 78 -14.44 0.78 -0.24
N GLU A 79 -13.33 0.61 -0.97
CA GLU A 79 -12.80 -0.71 -1.31
C GLU A 79 -11.28 -0.68 -1.49
N MET A 80 -10.68 -1.85 -1.45
CA MET A 80 -9.27 -2.04 -1.74
C MET A 80 -9.12 -3.31 -2.57
N THR A 81 -8.33 -3.25 -3.64
CA THR A 81 -7.86 -4.44 -4.36
C THR A 81 -6.39 -4.66 -3.99
N ILE A 82 -6.05 -5.85 -3.54
CA ILE A 82 -4.68 -6.21 -3.17
C ILE A 82 -4.08 -7.22 -4.14
N VAL A 83 -2.77 -7.18 -4.25
CA VAL A 83 -1.97 -8.15 -5.02
C VAL A 83 -1.02 -8.84 -4.06
N LEU A 84 -1.12 -10.16 -3.99
CA LEU A 84 -0.23 -11.02 -3.21
C LEU A 84 0.70 -11.80 -4.14
N ASN A 85 1.95 -12.03 -3.70
CA ASN A 85 2.85 -12.98 -4.35
C ASN A 85 2.59 -14.41 -3.86
N ASN A 86 3.35 -15.39 -4.37
CA ASN A 86 3.24 -16.80 -4.00
C ASN A 86 3.60 -17.07 -2.52
N ASP A 87 4.34 -16.16 -1.87
CA ASP A 87 4.66 -16.22 -0.44
C ASP A 87 3.58 -15.55 0.42
N LYS A 88 2.44 -15.18 -0.16
CA LYS A 88 1.33 -14.45 0.47
C LYS A 88 1.74 -13.09 1.06
N GLN A 89 2.79 -12.48 0.53
CA GLN A 89 3.20 -11.13 0.89
C GLN A 89 2.44 -10.12 0.03
N LEU A 90 2.06 -9.00 0.63
CA LEU A 90 1.48 -7.88 -0.10
C LEU A 90 2.56 -7.25 -0.98
N VAL A 91 2.34 -7.26 -2.30
CA VAL A 91 3.25 -6.67 -3.29
C VAL A 91 2.62 -5.54 -4.08
N GLY A 92 1.31 -5.38 -4.00
CA GLY A 92 0.58 -4.29 -4.63
C GLY A 92 -0.77 -4.05 -3.98
N ALA A 93 -1.28 -2.83 -4.10
CA ALA A 93 -2.64 -2.47 -3.67
C ALA A 93 -3.15 -1.23 -4.41
N ALA A 94 -4.47 -1.20 -4.61
CA ALA A 94 -5.22 -0.02 -5.00
C ALA A 94 -6.31 0.24 -3.97
N ILE A 95 -6.50 1.49 -3.53
CA ILE A 95 -7.47 1.88 -2.49
C ILE A 95 -8.35 2.99 -3.02
N TYR A 96 -9.65 2.81 -2.90
CA TYR A 96 -10.67 3.81 -3.22
C TYR A 96 -11.41 4.20 -1.94
N ALA A 97 -11.07 5.35 -1.36
CA ALA A 97 -11.64 5.87 -0.12
C ALA A 97 -11.22 7.33 0.09
N ASP A 98 -11.91 8.06 0.94
CA ASP A 98 -11.51 9.43 1.29
C ASP A 98 -10.14 9.47 2.00
N ASP A 99 -9.86 8.48 2.86
CA ASP A 99 -8.59 8.35 3.57
C ASP A 99 -7.50 7.61 2.76
N ALA A 100 -7.70 7.37 1.45
CA ALA A 100 -6.76 6.61 0.62
C ALA A 100 -5.30 7.10 0.68
N PRO A 101 -4.98 8.41 0.78
CA PRO A 101 -3.61 8.89 0.93
C PRO A 101 -2.92 8.39 2.20
N ASP A 102 -3.64 8.35 3.33
CA ASP A 102 -3.08 7.90 4.60
C ASP A 102 -3.00 6.36 4.65
N LEU A 103 -4.01 5.70 4.11
CA LEU A 103 -4.04 4.24 4.03
C LEU A 103 -2.93 3.69 3.13
N VAL A 104 -2.65 4.31 1.97
CA VAL A 104 -1.56 3.87 1.10
C VAL A 104 -0.19 4.05 1.74
N ASN A 105 -0.01 5.08 2.57
CA ASN A 105 1.23 5.27 3.33
C ASN A 105 1.44 4.14 4.35
N LEU A 106 0.36 3.68 5.00
CA LEU A 106 0.41 2.50 5.87
C LEU A 106 0.83 1.25 5.08
N LEU A 107 0.21 1.01 3.91
CA LEU A 107 0.57 -0.13 3.05
C LEU A 107 2.00 -0.02 2.50
N THR A 108 2.54 1.20 2.37
CA THR A 108 3.93 1.42 1.95
C THR A 108 4.92 0.73 2.90
N PHE A 109 4.68 0.76 4.20
CA PHE A 109 5.50 0.03 5.17
C PHE A 109 5.35 -1.47 4.99
N ILE A 110 4.13 -1.97 4.82
CA ILE A 110 3.85 -3.40 4.68
C ILE A 110 4.53 -3.97 3.44
N VAL A 111 4.39 -3.29 2.29
CA VAL A 111 4.98 -3.70 1.01
C VAL A 111 6.50 -3.67 1.07
N ASN A 112 7.09 -2.55 1.49
CA ASN A 112 8.55 -2.39 1.48
C ASN A 112 9.27 -3.25 2.52
N GLN A 113 8.63 -3.56 3.65
CA GLN A 113 9.17 -4.44 4.68
C GLN A 113 8.79 -5.91 4.46
N LYS A 114 8.01 -6.23 3.42
CA LYS A 114 7.53 -7.58 3.09
C LYS A 114 6.85 -8.27 4.29
N LEU A 115 6.04 -7.51 5.04
CA LEU A 115 5.36 -8.03 6.21
C LEU A 115 4.33 -9.09 5.81
N THR A 116 4.23 -10.11 6.65
CA THR A 116 3.27 -11.22 6.51
C THR A 116 2.05 -11.00 7.42
N ALA A 117 0.98 -11.77 7.22
CA ALA A 117 -0.15 -11.79 8.15
C ALA A 117 0.29 -12.09 9.59
N GLN A 118 1.28 -12.99 9.78
CA GLN A 118 1.83 -13.30 11.09
C GLN A 118 2.52 -12.12 11.76
N ASP A 119 3.22 -11.27 10.98
CA ASP A 119 3.86 -10.07 11.51
C ASP A 119 2.82 -9.03 11.91
N LEU A 120 1.80 -8.82 11.09
CA LEU A 120 0.68 -7.92 11.39
C LEU A 120 -0.12 -8.38 12.63
N ASN A 121 -0.23 -9.70 12.87
CA ASN A 121 -0.91 -10.25 14.05
C ASN A 121 -0.14 -10.04 15.37
N LYS A 122 1.14 -9.69 15.31
CA LYS A 122 1.93 -9.29 16.48
C LYS A 122 1.77 -7.83 16.87
N MET A 123 1.03 -7.05 16.06
CA MET A 123 0.85 -5.62 16.24
C MET A 123 -0.57 -5.31 16.73
N ILE A 124 -0.68 -4.26 17.55
CA ILE A 124 -1.96 -3.72 18.04
C ILE A 124 -2.16 -2.36 17.38
N PHE A 125 -3.31 -2.17 16.76
CA PHE A 125 -3.70 -0.93 16.10
C PHE A 125 -4.80 -0.22 16.88
N ALA A 126 -4.82 1.11 16.83
CA ALA A 126 -5.85 1.91 17.47
C ALA A 126 -7.23 1.62 16.83
N PHE A 127 -8.24 1.37 17.66
CA PHE A 127 -9.61 1.11 17.24
C PHE A 127 -10.58 2.03 17.98
N PRO A 128 -11.67 2.54 17.35
CA PRO A 128 -11.98 2.38 15.92
C PRO A 128 -11.20 3.35 15.04
N GLY A 129 -10.81 2.91 13.84
CA GLY A 129 -10.10 3.73 12.87
C GLY A 129 -10.12 3.12 11.47
N SER A 130 -10.01 3.94 10.41
CA SER A 130 -9.94 3.45 9.03
C SER A 130 -8.77 2.50 8.84
N SER A 131 -7.61 2.81 9.41
CA SER A 131 -6.41 2.00 9.32
C SER A 131 -6.56 0.64 10.00
N SER A 132 -7.17 0.56 11.20
CA SER A 132 -7.40 -0.73 11.88
C SER A 132 -8.36 -1.61 11.10
N GLY A 133 -9.43 -1.03 10.55
CA GLY A 133 -10.36 -1.76 9.71
C GLY A 133 -9.72 -2.35 8.45
N VAL A 134 -8.89 -1.57 7.76
CA VAL A 134 -8.15 -2.04 6.58
C VAL A 134 -7.14 -3.12 6.95
N ILE A 135 -6.39 -2.96 8.04
CA ILE A 135 -5.41 -3.96 8.50
C ILE A 135 -6.08 -5.28 8.88
N ASP A 136 -7.24 -5.25 9.54
CA ASP A 136 -7.95 -6.48 9.92
C ASP A 136 -8.40 -7.27 8.67
N GLN A 137 -8.89 -6.58 7.65
CA GLN A 137 -9.21 -7.23 6.37
C GLN A 137 -7.97 -7.75 5.66
N LEU A 138 -6.88 -7.00 5.69
CA LEU A 138 -5.62 -7.42 5.08
C LEU A 138 -5.06 -8.68 5.74
N LYS A 139 -5.08 -8.77 7.09
CA LYS A 139 -4.68 -9.98 7.82
C LYS A 139 -5.45 -11.21 7.37
N LEU A 140 -6.77 -11.08 7.18
CA LEU A 140 -7.62 -12.18 6.72
C LEU A 140 -7.30 -12.60 5.29
N ALA A 141 -7.05 -11.64 4.41
CA ALA A 141 -6.79 -11.91 2.99
C ALA A 141 -5.40 -12.52 2.74
N MET A 142 -4.42 -12.26 3.61
CA MET A 142 -3.04 -12.76 3.53
C MET A 142 -2.86 -14.15 4.19
N LEU A 143 -3.89 -14.74 4.83
CA LEU A 143 -3.83 -16.10 5.37
C LEU A 143 -3.90 -17.14 4.24
#